data_ea58cd07a908906c9277136446ba7979
#
_entry.id   ea58cd07a908906c9277136446ba7979
#
_cell.length_a   1.000
_cell.length_b   1.000
_cell.length_c   1.000
_cell.angle_alpha   90.00
_cell.angle_beta   90.00
_cell.angle_gamma   90.00
#
_symmetry.space_group_name_H-M   'P 1'
#
loop_
_entity.id
_entity.type
_entity.pdbx_description
1 polymer ?
#
loop_
_entity_poly.entity_id
_entity_poly.type
_entity_poly.pdbx_seq_one_letter_code
_entity_poly.pdbx_strand_id
1 'polypeptide(L)'
;MVYMELIFIFDCMRQHSIVLLMEKMETLHGKEISQFLATLKKQRTEKLYKLITSAKNEDQLDKSLLFKKLFGKSYSEKNDYLWRNEIRLLKEELENFLILKEHEYISKNNDAYNDWLLMHAYDKLKFTDGMDEKQETLLNEKDNYASYPFVIDACLLQLNNLHHKVPDIIKRMNHYPEQIKETKQALDDMISAYCAKINLHKNYYNWISYNHKLEEREILILEDYHLVLEKNPISNFYNNFMQSFTTSDNPNSFDIRIKHLNNAIEIIEPLYKKNKLLQEARFLVLMGKGRELSANGFFLEAHEILIQIKPHAEQINIHNKTVFYVNYITNLVKCKFYKEALHTLENEFPVENSLYKNMLLYSRLICYLYLRDTENLANYISYDLDAAPFPQNYVLKMIKSIYFYLIDDHETALSIINSLLSAKSSSDNMQYYQPISLIYKKLYVLALKNNLQKKWSAKDVRTLQDATDEFEKKASSEFKLVSTYLWVKDEIEQKMKHLD
;
A
#
# COMPACT_ATOMS: atom_id res chain seq x y z
N MET A 1 -22.80 -37.34 -10.90
CA MET A 1 -21.36 -37.01 -11.11
C MET A 1 -21.07 -35.53 -10.85
N VAL A 2 -21.74 -34.59 -11.47
CA VAL A 2 -21.52 -33.15 -11.27
C VAL A 2 -21.69 -32.66 -9.81
N TYR A 3 -22.61 -33.26 -9.03
CA TYR A 3 -22.80 -32.90 -7.61
C TYR A 3 -21.68 -33.41 -6.69
N MET A 4 -21.03 -34.53 -7.04
CA MET A 4 -19.89 -35.04 -6.27
C MET A 4 -18.59 -34.22 -6.56
N GLU A 5 -18.39 -33.76 -7.81
CA GLU A 5 -17.25 -32.87 -8.16
C GLU A 5 -17.39 -31.51 -7.47
N LEU A 6 -18.59 -30.94 -7.37
CA LEU A 6 -18.84 -29.69 -6.66
C LEU A 6 -18.56 -29.81 -5.15
N ILE A 7 -18.91 -30.92 -4.51
CA ILE A 7 -18.61 -31.18 -3.10
C ILE A 7 -17.10 -31.34 -2.89
N PHE A 8 -16.40 -31.99 -3.83
CA PHE A 8 -14.93 -32.15 -3.78
C PHE A 8 -14.19 -30.81 -3.96
N ILE A 9 -14.66 -29.95 -4.85
CA ILE A 9 -14.14 -28.59 -5.05
C ILE A 9 -14.38 -27.72 -3.81
N PHE A 10 -15.54 -27.83 -3.16
CA PHE A 10 -15.83 -27.06 -1.94
C PHE A 10 -15.00 -27.51 -0.73
N ASP A 11 -14.73 -28.80 -0.57
CA ASP A 11 -13.87 -29.31 0.51
C ASP A 11 -12.39 -28.96 0.27
N CYS A 12 -11.93 -29.00 -0.97
CA CYS A 12 -10.59 -28.56 -1.36
C CYS A 12 -10.40 -27.05 -1.12
N MET A 13 -11.39 -26.23 -1.44
CA MET A 13 -11.34 -24.77 -1.18
C MET A 13 -11.36 -24.44 0.32
N ARG A 14 -12.08 -25.20 1.16
CA ARG A 14 -12.06 -24.99 2.62
C ARG A 14 -10.71 -25.37 3.24
N GLN A 15 -10.08 -26.44 2.77
CA GLN A 15 -8.75 -26.83 3.18
C GLN A 15 -7.71 -25.76 2.77
N HIS A 16 -7.80 -25.29 1.53
CA HIS A 16 -6.92 -24.26 1.02
C HIS A 16 -7.06 -22.96 1.83
N SER A 17 -8.25 -22.53 2.21
CA SER A 17 -8.45 -21.29 2.96
C SER A 17 -7.87 -21.33 4.38
N ILE A 18 -7.91 -22.48 5.07
CA ILE A 18 -7.31 -22.61 6.40
C ILE A 18 -5.79 -22.71 6.32
N VAL A 19 -5.25 -23.40 5.32
CA VAL A 19 -3.79 -23.47 5.09
C VAL A 19 -3.25 -22.08 4.80
N LEU A 20 -3.91 -21.34 3.92
CA LEU A 20 -3.53 -19.94 3.60
C LEU A 20 -3.59 -19.02 4.84
N LEU A 21 -4.64 -19.17 5.68
CA LEU A 21 -4.74 -18.43 6.94
C LEU A 21 -3.57 -18.77 7.85
N MET A 22 -3.26 -20.08 8.00
CA MET A 22 -2.15 -20.54 8.84
C MET A 22 -0.80 -20.04 8.35
N GLU A 23 -0.52 -20.08 7.05
CA GLU A 23 0.72 -19.56 6.46
C GLU A 23 0.93 -18.07 6.77
N LYS A 24 -0.13 -17.27 6.63
CA LYS A 24 -0.09 -15.85 6.96
C LYS A 24 0.11 -15.60 8.44
N MET A 25 -0.55 -16.37 9.29
CA MET A 25 -0.43 -16.24 10.73
C MET A 25 0.94 -16.75 11.24
N GLU A 26 1.49 -17.82 10.65
CA GLU A 26 2.78 -18.40 11.03
C GLU A 26 3.92 -17.41 10.81
N THR A 27 3.87 -16.64 9.73
CA THR A 27 4.86 -15.59 9.42
C THR A 27 4.91 -14.51 10.50
N LEU A 28 3.76 -14.20 11.11
CA LEU A 28 3.64 -13.11 12.10
C LEU A 28 3.74 -13.61 13.55
N HIS A 29 3.19 -14.77 13.84
CA HIS A 29 2.90 -15.21 15.22
C HIS A 29 3.20 -16.69 15.51
N GLY A 30 3.96 -17.42 14.68
CA GLY A 30 4.05 -18.88 14.72
C GLY A 30 4.37 -19.49 16.09
N LYS A 31 5.32 -18.93 16.84
CA LYS A 31 5.65 -19.40 18.20
C LYS A 31 4.51 -19.15 19.20
N GLU A 32 3.84 -18.01 19.09
CA GLU A 32 2.78 -17.60 19.99
C GLU A 32 1.51 -18.42 19.77
N ILE A 33 1.18 -18.75 18.51
CA ILE A 33 0.05 -19.63 18.16
C ILE A 33 0.26 -21.02 18.76
N SER A 34 1.44 -21.59 18.61
CA SER A 34 1.77 -22.90 19.16
C SER A 34 1.62 -22.93 20.69
N GLN A 35 2.06 -21.87 21.38
CA GLN A 35 1.87 -21.71 22.82
C GLN A 35 0.41 -21.58 23.21
N PHE A 36 -0.35 -20.74 22.49
CA PHE A 36 -1.78 -20.56 22.73
C PHE A 36 -2.55 -21.87 22.59
N LEU A 37 -2.36 -22.62 21.49
CA LEU A 37 -3.02 -23.89 21.27
C LEU A 37 -2.69 -24.93 22.35
N ALA A 38 -1.46 -24.94 22.84
CA ALA A 38 -1.05 -25.82 23.94
C ALA A 38 -1.80 -25.51 25.25
N THR A 39 -2.14 -24.23 25.52
CA THR A 39 -2.91 -23.85 26.73
C THR A 39 -4.36 -24.36 26.72
N LEU A 40 -4.94 -24.56 25.53
CA LEU A 40 -6.34 -24.94 25.37
C LEU A 40 -6.63 -26.40 25.73
N LYS A 41 -5.58 -27.23 25.95
CA LYS A 41 -5.69 -28.68 26.22
C LYS A 41 -6.45 -29.47 25.13
N LYS A 42 -6.57 -28.93 23.92
CA LYS A 42 -7.20 -29.55 22.74
C LYS A 42 -6.14 -30.29 21.91
N GLN A 43 -5.67 -31.43 22.41
CA GLN A 43 -4.53 -32.18 21.83
C GLN A 43 -4.64 -32.46 20.33
N ARG A 44 -5.85 -32.71 19.79
CA ARG A 44 -6.05 -33.01 18.36
C ARG A 44 -5.90 -31.75 17.50
N THR A 45 -6.49 -30.67 17.93
CA THR A 45 -6.41 -29.37 17.23
C THR A 45 -4.95 -28.88 17.17
N GLU A 46 -4.22 -28.96 18.29
CA GLU A 46 -2.80 -28.67 18.34
C GLU A 46 -1.99 -29.60 17.42
N LYS A 47 -2.27 -30.91 17.43
CA LYS A 47 -1.63 -31.88 16.57
C LYS A 47 -1.90 -31.60 15.09
N LEU A 48 -3.14 -31.24 14.74
CA LEU A 48 -3.51 -30.87 13.37
C LEU A 48 -2.75 -29.64 12.90
N TYR A 49 -2.70 -28.60 13.73
CA TYR A 49 -1.89 -27.41 13.46
C TYR A 49 -0.43 -27.76 13.15
N LYS A 50 0.22 -28.54 14.02
CA LYS A 50 1.61 -28.99 13.84
C LYS A 50 1.82 -29.83 12.57
N LEU A 51 0.86 -30.68 12.22
CA LEU A 51 0.92 -31.50 11.00
C LEU A 51 0.86 -30.63 9.73
N ILE A 52 0.02 -29.58 9.72
CA ILE A 52 -0.11 -28.67 8.59
C ILE A 52 1.14 -27.77 8.48
N THR A 53 1.59 -27.13 9.58
CA THR A 53 2.75 -26.22 9.56
C THR A 53 4.08 -26.94 9.29
N SER A 54 4.19 -28.22 9.60
CA SER A 54 5.38 -29.03 9.31
C SER A 54 5.41 -29.61 7.89
N ALA A 55 4.36 -29.46 7.09
CA ALA A 55 4.30 -29.98 5.73
C ALA A 55 5.27 -29.19 4.81
N LYS A 56 6.11 -29.92 4.06
CA LYS A 56 7.13 -29.33 3.18
C LYS A 56 6.67 -29.23 1.72
N ASN A 57 5.58 -29.91 1.36
CA ASN A 57 4.99 -29.93 0.01
C ASN A 57 3.50 -30.24 0.09
N GLU A 58 2.80 -30.04 -1.03
CA GLU A 58 1.35 -30.27 -1.15
C GLU A 58 0.94 -31.73 -0.91
N ASP A 59 1.79 -32.71 -1.28
CA ASP A 59 1.48 -34.13 -1.04
C ASP A 59 1.35 -34.46 0.44
N GLN A 60 2.06 -33.73 1.31
CA GLN A 60 1.98 -33.91 2.76
C GLN A 60 0.71 -33.27 3.37
N LEU A 61 0.02 -32.43 2.62
CA LEU A 61 -1.25 -31.82 2.96
C LEU A 61 -2.45 -32.66 2.47
N ASP A 62 -2.21 -33.86 1.92
CA ASP A 62 -3.27 -34.78 1.52
C ASP A 62 -4.18 -35.12 2.72
N LYS A 63 -5.48 -34.96 2.51
CA LYS A 63 -6.54 -35.15 3.53
C LYS A 63 -6.48 -36.55 4.15
N SER A 64 -6.30 -37.59 3.35
CA SER A 64 -6.31 -38.97 3.81
C SER A 64 -5.07 -39.26 4.66
N LEU A 65 -3.94 -38.69 4.28
CA LEU A 65 -2.70 -38.81 5.03
C LEU A 65 -2.78 -38.10 6.39
N LEU A 66 -3.25 -36.85 6.38
CA LEU A 66 -3.42 -36.05 7.60
C LEU A 66 -4.46 -36.70 8.53
N PHE A 67 -5.57 -37.17 7.98
CA PHE A 67 -6.59 -37.88 8.75
C PHE A 67 -6.03 -39.12 9.43
N LYS A 68 -5.26 -39.94 8.72
CA LYS A 68 -4.60 -41.14 9.30
C LYS A 68 -3.63 -40.77 10.43
N LYS A 69 -2.84 -39.74 10.24
CA LYS A 69 -1.90 -39.24 11.27
C LYS A 69 -2.62 -38.69 12.50
N LEU A 70 -3.76 -38.04 12.30
CA LEU A 70 -4.52 -37.41 13.38
C LEU A 70 -5.38 -38.41 14.16
N PHE A 71 -6.11 -39.30 13.48
CA PHE A 71 -7.08 -40.19 14.08
C PHE A 71 -6.62 -41.65 14.21
N GLY A 72 -5.46 -42.00 13.65
CA GLY A 72 -4.91 -43.38 13.70
C GLY A 72 -5.68 -44.41 12.86
N LYS A 73 -6.59 -43.99 11.98
CA LYS A 73 -7.41 -44.81 11.10
C LYS A 73 -7.50 -44.22 9.69
N SER A 74 -7.84 -45.09 8.72
CA SER A 74 -7.98 -44.65 7.32
C SER A 74 -9.19 -43.73 7.15
N TYR A 75 -9.01 -42.72 6.29
CA TYR A 75 -10.10 -41.84 5.88
C TYR A 75 -11.15 -42.60 5.04
N SER A 76 -12.40 -42.29 5.26
CA SER A 76 -13.55 -42.73 4.44
C SER A 76 -14.65 -41.67 4.51
N GLU A 77 -15.57 -41.68 3.55
CA GLU A 77 -16.71 -40.76 3.55
C GLU A 77 -17.56 -40.86 4.83
N LYS A 78 -17.68 -42.07 5.41
CA LYS A 78 -18.42 -42.31 6.65
C LYS A 78 -17.84 -41.58 7.86
N ASN A 79 -16.54 -41.31 7.86
CA ASN A 79 -15.85 -40.65 8.98
C ASN A 79 -15.38 -39.21 8.65
N ASP A 80 -15.80 -38.68 7.49
CA ASP A 80 -15.46 -37.33 7.05
C ASP A 80 -15.92 -36.23 8.02
N TYR A 81 -17.03 -36.47 8.74
CA TYR A 81 -17.54 -35.53 9.74
C TYR A 81 -16.51 -35.24 10.86
N LEU A 82 -15.67 -36.23 11.21
CA LEU A 82 -14.61 -36.03 12.19
C LEU A 82 -13.56 -35.03 11.69
N TRP A 83 -13.21 -35.16 10.41
CA TRP A 83 -12.27 -34.24 9.76
C TRP A 83 -12.82 -32.82 9.70
N ARG A 84 -14.03 -32.66 9.19
CA ARG A 84 -14.67 -31.33 9.10
C ARG A 84 -14.83 -30.67 10.46
N ASN A 85 -15.15 -31.44 11.49
CA ASN A 85 -15.26 -30.92 12.84
C ASN A 85 -13.90 -30.43 13.36
N GLU A 86 -12.83 -31.19 13.13
CA GLU A 86 -11.50 -30.79 13.59
C GLU A 86 -10.96 -29.56 12.85
N ILE A 87 -11.19 -29.47 11.54
CA ILE A 87 -10.87 -28.27 10.75
C ILE A 87 -11.65 -27.05 11.25
N ARG A 88 -12.94 -27.22 11.56
CA ARG A 88 -13.75 -26.13 12.12
C ARG A 88 -13.22 -25.67 13.48
N LEU A 89 -12.90 -26.63 14.36
CA LEU A 89 -12.33 -26.30 15.67
C LEU A 89 -10.98 -25.58 15.56
N LEU A 90 -10.11 -26.04 14.67
CA LEU A 90 -8.83 -25.36 14.44
C LEU A 90 -9.05 -23.93 13.94
N LYS A 91 -9.96 -23.72 12.99
CA LYS A 91 -10.29 -22.39 12.49
C LYS A 91 -10.82 -21.48 13.60
N GLU A 92 -11.75 -21.95 14.41
CA GLU A 92 -12.30 -21.21 15.55
C GLU A 92 -11.21 -20.80 16.55
N GLU A 93 -10.25 -21.68 16.85
CA GLU A 93 -9.18 -21.34 17.78
C GLU A 93 -8.17 -20.35 17.18
N LEU A 94 -7.88 -20.42 15.88
CA LEU A 94 -7.06 -19.43 15.20
C LEU A 94 -7.74 -18.04 15.16
N GLU A 95 -9.04 -18.00 14.92
CA GLU A 95 -9.82 -16.77 14.98
C GLU A 95 -9.84 -16.18 16.40
N ASN A 96 -10.02 -17.03 17.44
CA ASN A 96 -9.92 -16.61 18.84
C ASN A 96 -8.54 -16.02 19.18
N PHE A 97 -7.47 -16.64 18.67
CA PHE A 97 -6.11 -16.11 18.85
C PHE A 97 -5.97 -14.72 18.22
N LEU A 98 -6.48 -14.52 16.99
CA LEU A 98 -6.44 -13.21 16.32
C LEU A 98 -7.23 -12.16 17.09
N ILE A 99 -8.41 -12.50 17.62
CA ILE A 99 -9.21 -11.61 18.48
C ILE A 99 -8.41 -11.18 19.71
N LEU A 100 -7.73 -12.12 20.38
CA LEU A 100 -6.90 -11.80 21.54
C LEU A 100 -5.72 -10.90 21.18
N LYS A 101 -5.08 -11.13 20.04
CA LYS A 101 -3.97 -10.27 19.56
C LYS A 101 -4.43 -8.87 19.22
N GLU A 102 -5.57 -8.74 18.56
CA GLU A 102 -6.16 -7.43 18.27
C GLU A 102 -6.54 -6.69 19.55
N HIS A 103 -7.12 -7.39 20.52
CA HIS A 103 -7.40 -6.82 21.84
C HIS A 103 -6.13 -6.32 22.53
N GLU A 104 -5.06 -7.14 22.55
CA GLU A 104 -3.76 -6.72 23.10
C GLU A 104 -3.19 -5.50 22.39
N TYR A 105 -3.31 -5.45 21.06
CA TYR A 105 -2.85 -4.32 20.25
C TYR A 105 -3.63 -3.04 20.56
N ILE A 106 -4.96 -3.11 20.57
CA ILE A 106 -5.82 -1.95 20.87
C ILE A 106 -5.56 -1.47 22.31
N SER A 107 -5.49 -2.40 23.26
CA SER A 107 -5.24 -2.10 24.67
C SER A 107 -3.90 -1.39 24.92
N LYS A 108 -2.85 -1.74 24.15
CA LYS A 108 -1.53 -1.10 24.25
C LYS A 108 -1.47 0.28 23.59
N ASN A 109 -2.37 0.56 22.65
CA ASN A 109 -2.28 1.74 21.79
C ASN A 109 -3.45 2.72 21.94
N ASN A 110 -4.43 2.40 22.80
CA ASN A 110 -5.60 3.24 23.02
C ASN A 110 -6.05 3.18 24.49
N ASP A 111 -5.66 4.19 25.26
CA ASP A 111 -6.03 4.30 26.68
C ASP A 111 -7.55 4.42 26.87
N ALA A 112 -8.25 5.08 25.96
CA ALA A 112 -9.71 5.19 26.02
C ALA A 112 -10.40 3.81 25.90
N TYR A 113 -9.84 2.86 25.15
CA TYR A 113 -10.33 1.49 25.12
C TYR A 113 -10.20 0.80 26.49
N ASN A 114 -9.08 1.01 27.17
CA ASN A 114 -8.85 0.45 28.50
C ASN A 114 -9.78 1.07 29.53
N ASP A 115 -9.97 2.39 29.50
CA ASP A 115 -10.89 3.08 30.39
C ASP A 115 -12.34 2.66 30.14
N TRP A 116 -12.75 2.45 28.90
CA TRP A 116 -14.04 1.90 28.53
C TRP A 116 -14.26 0.48 29.09
N LEU A 117 -13.29 -0.41 28.98
CA LEU A 117 -13.35 -1.76 29.54
C LEU A 117 -13.49 -1.71 31.08
N LEU A 118 -12.70 -0.86 31.74
CA LEU A 118 -12.75 -0.69 33.19
C LEU A 118 -14.09 -0.10 33.64
N MET A 119 -14.62 0.88 32.93
CA MET A 119 -15.93 1.46 33.19
C MET A 119 -17.03 0.39 33.19
N HIS A 120 -17.07 -0.47 32.17
CA HIS A 120 -18.03 -1.58 32.12
C HIS A 120 -17.80 -2.64 33.20
N ALA A 121 -16.56 -2.93 33.56
CA ALA A 121 -16.24 -3.84 34.66
C ALA A 121 -16.74 -3.25 36.01
N TYR A 122 -16.51 -1.98 36.22
CA TYR A 122 -16.95 -1.28 37.44
C TYR A 122 -18.48 -1.17 37.52
N ASP A 123 -19.19 -0.96 36.41
CA ASP A 123 -20.64 -1.02 36.37
C ASP A 123 -21.19 -2.38 36.83
N LYS A 124 -20.60 -3.49 36.29
CA LYS A 124 -20.97 -4.85 36.70
C LYS A 124 -20.69 -5.11 38.17
N LEU A 125 -19.64 -4.55 38.73
CA LEU A 125 -19.27 -4.65 40.14
C LEU A 125 -20.05 -3.67 41.03
N LYS A 126 -20.84 -2.78 40.44
CA LYS A 126 -21.53 -1.68 41.12
C LYS A 126 -20.57 -0.74 41.87
N PHE A 127 -19.34 -0.59 41.40
CA PHE A 127 -18.34 0.32 41.91
C PHE A 127 -18.46 1.69 41.21
N THR A 128 -19.37 2.51 41.75
CA THR A 128 -19.79 3.77 41.11
C THR A 128 -18.68 4.81 41.02
N ASP A 129 -17.88 4.99 42.08
CA ASP A 129 -16.82 5.99 42.09
C ASP A 129 -15.76 5.73 41.04
N GLY A 130 -15.34 4.48 40.90
CA GLY A 130 -14.39 4.08 39.81
C GLY A 130 -14.99 4.22 38.44
N MET A 131 -16.29 3.92 38.28
CA MET A 131 -16.98 4.10 37.00
C MET A 131 -17.04 5.58 36.61
N ASP A 132 -17.42 6.46 37.54
CA ASP A 132 -17.54 7.90 37.31
C ASP A 132 -16.17 8.51 36.94
N GLU A 133 -15.06 8.10 37.61
CA GLU A 133 -13.68 8.51 37.25
C GLU A 133 -13.31 8.12 35.81
N LYS A 134 -13.54 6.86 35.41
CA LYS A 134 -13.20 6.38 34.05
C LYS A 134 -14.07 7.07 33.00
N GLN A 135 -15.29 7.35 33.29
CA GLN A 135 -16.20 8.07 32.43
C GLN A 135 -15.75 9.51 32.20
N GLU A 136 -15.33 10.24 33.25
CA GLU A 136 -14.77 11.57 33.11
C GLU A 136 -13.52 11.58 32.26
N THR A 137 -12.64 10.57 32.42
CA THR A 137 -11.44 10.39 31.58
C THR A 137 -11.83 10.24 30.13
N LEU A 138 -12.79 9.36 29.80
CA LEU A 138 -13.28 9.16 28.43
C LEU A 138 -13.88 10.41 27.80
N LEU A 139 -14.66 11.17 28.56
CA LEU A 139 -15.25 12.42 28.08
C LEU A 139 -14.20 13.48 27.73
N ASN A 140 -13.02 13.43 28.33
CA ASN A 140 -11.90 14.30 27.99
C ASN A 140 -11.16 13.90 26.71
N GLU A 141 -11.40 12.69 26.17
CA GLU A 141 -10.83 12.18 24.90
C GLU A 141 -11.64 12.59 23.66
N LYS A 142 -12.50 13.61 23.75
CA LYS A 142 -13.42 14.07 22.68
C LYS A 142 -12.75 14.39 21.33
N ASP A 143 -11.48 14.76 21.35
CA ASP A 143 -10.72 15.12 20.14
C ASP A 143 -10.09 13.90 19.44
N ASN A 144 -10.31 12.71 19.97
CA ASN A 144 -9.68 11.50 19.48
C ASN A 144 -10.68 10.61 18.71
N TYR A 145 -10.60 10.64 17.36
CA TYR A 145 -11.46 9.86 16.47
C TYR A 145 -11.58 8.38 16.85
N ALA A 146 -10.46 7.73 17.19
CA ALA A 146 -10.45 6.31 17.56
C ALA A 146 -11.14 6.02 18.89
N SER A 147 -11.38 7.04 19.71
CA SER A 147 -12.06 6.95 21.01
C SER A 147 -13.56 7.24 20.90
N TYR A 148 -14.06 7.80 19.79
CA TYR A 148 -15.47 8.17 19.65
C TYR A 148 -16.48 7.07 19.99
N PRO A 149 -16.32 5.81 19.52
CA PRO A 149 -17.27 4.76 19.90
C PRO A 149 -17.35 4.54 21.41
N PHE A 150 -16.21 4.62 22.10
CA PHE A 150 -16.11 4.43 23.56
C PHE A 150 -16.67 5.62 24.33
N VAL A 151 -16.42 6.84 23.84
CA VAL A 151 -16.97 8.08 24.41
C VAL A 151 -18.50 8.07 24.32
N ILE A 152 -19.07 7.71 23.16
CA ILE A 152 -20.52 7.65 22.97
C ILE A 152 -21.14 6.60 23.87
N ASP A 153 -20.57 5.41 23.94
CA ASP A 153 -21.08 4.35 24.81
C ASP A 153 -20.98 4.75 26.29
N ALA A 154 -19.91 5.40 26.71
CA ALA A 154 -19.78 5.99 28.04
C ALA A 154 -20.87 7.02 28.35
N CYS A 155 -21.17 7.91 27.40
CA CYS A 155 -22.26 8.88 27.54
C CYS A 155 -23.63 8.18 27.65
N LEU A 156 -23.88 7.15 26.82
CA LEU A 156 -25.14 6.40 26.89
C LEU A 156 -25.28 5.60 28.17
N LEU A 157 -24.21 5.01 28.69
CA LEU A 157 -24.21 4.32 29.97
C LEU A 157 -24.51 5.30 31.11
N GLN A 158 -23.95 6.51 31.08
CA GLN A 158 -24.26 7.55 32.01
C GLN A 158 -25.74 7.92 32.01
N LEU A 159 -26.32 8.18 30.85
CA LEU A 159 -27.73 8.48 30.69
C LEU A 159 -28.61 7.35 31.23
N ASN A 160 -28.26 6.09 30.97
CA ASN A 160 -28.98 4.92 31.50
C ASN A 160 -28.90 4.83 33.02
N ASN A 161 -27.72 5.09 33.60
CA ASN A 161 -27.51 4.99 35.05
C ASN A 161 -28.19 6.13 35.85
N LEU A 162 -28.49 7.27 35.21
CA LEU A 162 -29.26 8.35 35.85
C LEU A 162 -30.68 7.90 36.24
N HIS A 163 -31.27 6.95 35.50
CA HIS A 163 -32.60 6.42 35.82
C HIS A 163 -32.63 5.47 37.02
N HIS A 164 -31.49 4.87 37.37
CA HIS A 164 -31.42 3.81 38.38
C HIS A 164 -30.94 4.28 39.78
N LYS A 165 -30.40 5.48 39.90
CA LYS A 165 -29.85 6.00 41.18
C LYS A 165 -30.81 7.01 41.83
N VAL A 166 -31.80 6.49 42.56
CA VAL A 166 -32.69 7.27 43.46
C VAL A 166 -32.14 7.12 44.87
N PRO A 167 -31.64 8.18 45.58
CA PRO A 167 -32.38 9.31 46.07
C PRO A 167 -31.87 10.71 45.66
N ASP A 168 -30.81 10.83 44.89
CA ASP A 168 -30.26 12.15 44.50
C ASP A 168 -30.75 12.64 43.11
N ILE A 169 -31.93 12.19 42.66
CA ILE A 169 -32.50 12.54 41.36
C ILE A 169 -32.52 14.06 41.11
N ILE A 170 -32.92 14.86 42.09
CA ILE A 170 -33.11 16.31 41.90
C ILE A 170 -31.77 17.02 41.62
N LYS A 171 -30.70 16.66 42.31
CA LYS A 171 -29.35 17.20 42.02
C LYS A 171 -28.82 16.79 40.66
N ARG A 172 -29.06 15.54 40.25
CA ARG A 172 -28.59 15.00 38.98
C ARG A 172 -29.44 15.47 37.81
N MET A 173 -30.71 15.67 37.96
CA MET A 173 -31.57 16.25 36.90
C MET A 173 -31.12 17.64 36.43
N ASN A 174 -30.44 18.40 37.25
CA ASN A 174 -29.89 19.71 36.85
C ASN A 174 -28.73 19.55 35.83
N HIS A 175 -28.00 18.44 35.82
CA HIS A 175 -26.92 18.16 34.89
C HIS A 175 -27.37 17.34 33.64
N TYR A 176 -28.58 16.79 33.67
CA TYR A 176 -29.12 15.94 32.62
C TYR A 176 -29.18 16.62 31.24
N PRO A 177 -29.64 17.87 31.11
CA PRO A 177 -29.65 18.57 29.82
C PRO A 177 -28.25 18.78 29.26
N GLU A 178 -27.25 19.00 30.08
CA GLU A 178 -25.87 19.21 29.68
C GLU A 178 -25.23 17.92 29.20
N GLN A 179 -25.47 16.82 29.89
CA GLN A 179 -25.02 15.48 29.48
C GLN A 179 -25.65 15.03 28.16
N ILE A 180 -26.94 15.30 27.91
CA ILE A 180 -27.58 15.04 26.62
C ILE A 180 -26.90 15.85 25.51
N LYS A 181 -26.61 17.14 25.79
CA LYS A 181 -25.95 18.02 24.83
C LYS A 181 -24.53 17.55 24.52
N GLU A 182 -23.78 17.12 25.52
CA GLU A 182 -22.43 16.55 25.35
C GLU A 182 -22.47 15.25 24.56
N THR A 183 -23.41 14.34 24.86
CA THR A 183 -23.60 13.10 24.12
C THR A 183 -23.93 13.36 22.66
N LYS A 184 -24.84 14.32 22.40
CA LYS A 184 -25.18 14.74 21.04
C LYS A 184 -23.96 15.31 20.32
N GLN A 185 -23.17 16.16 20.97
CA GLN A 185 -21.97 16.73 20.35
C GLN A 185 -20.96 15.66 19.99
N ALA A 186 -20.69 14.69 20.87
CA ALA A 186 -19.78 13.57 20.60
C ALA A 186 -20.28 12.73 19.41
N LEU A 187 -21.59 12.51 19.29
CA LEU A 187 -22.19 11.81 18.16
C LEU A 187 -22.04 12.60 16.86
N ASP A 188 -22.33 13.90 16.88
CA ASP A 188 -22.19 14.80 15.72
C ASP A 188 -20.74 14.84 15.24
N ASP A 189 -19.77 14.89 16.15
CA ASP A 189 -18.33 14.87 15.85
C ASP A 189 -17.90 13.55 15.23
N MET A 190 -18.38 12.42 15.74
CA MET A 190 -18.12 11.10 15.18
C MET A 190 -18.70 10.98 13.75
N ILE A 191 -19.95 11.35 13.56
CA ILE A 191 -20.62 11.32 12.25
C ILE A 191 -19.82 12.17 11.27
N SER A 192 -19.43 13.39 11.66
CA SER A 192 -18.61 14.28 10.84
C SER A 192 -17.29 13.63 10.39
N ALA A 193 -16.58 12.97 11.32
CA ALA A 193 -15.30 12.31 11.01
C ALA A 193 -15.49 11.13 10.03
N TYR A 194 -16.52 10.30 10.23
CA TYR A 194 -16.80 9.18 9.33
C TYR A 194 -17.24 9.66 7.95
N CYS A 195 -18.09 10.68 7.87
CA CYS A 195 -18.49 11.27 6.59
C CYS A 195 -17.29 11.86 5.82
N ALA A 196 -16.39 12.57 6.51
CA ALA A 196 -15.16 13.07 5.89
C ALA A 196 -14.29 11.94 5.34
N LYS A 197 -14.18 10.81 6.06
CA LYS A 197 -13.45 9.63 5.61
C LYS A 197 -14.12 8.98 4.39
N ILE A 198 -15.44 8.88 4.36
CA ILE A 198 -16.19 8.36 3.20
C ILE A 198 -15.98 9.25 1.98
N ASN A 199 -16.05 10.58 2.14
CA ASN A 199 -15.77 11.53 1.07
C ASN A 199 -14.34 11.39 0.53
N LEU A 200 -13.35 11.15 1.38
CA LEU A 200 -11.99 10.84 0.96
C LEU A 200 -11.94 9.62 0.04
N HIS A 201 -12.58 8.51 0.44
CA HIS A 201 -12.59 7.28 -0.36
C HIS A 201 -13.34 7.46 -1.68
N LYS A 202 -14.48 8.17 -1.69
CA LYS A 202 -15.23 8.52 -2.90
C LYS A 202 -14.35 9.29 -3.89
N ASN A 203 -13.68 10.33 -3.44
CA ASN A 203 -12.85 11.15 -4.31
C ASN A 203 -11.60 10.41 -4.80
N TYR A 204 -11.01 9.56 -3.95
CA TYR A 204 -9.92 8.68 -4.35
C TYR A 204 -10.36 7.69 -5.44
N TYR A 205 -11.54 7.07 -5.29
CA TYR A 205 -12.12 6.19 -6.30
C TYR A 205 -12.37 6.93 -7.63
N ASN A 206 -12.97 8.11 -7.58
CA ASN A 206 -13.23 8.92 -8.76
C ASN A 206 -11.92 9.32 -9.46
N TRP A 207 -10.88 9.66 -8.70
CA TRP A 207 -9.56 9.96 -9.23
C TRP A 207 -8.91 8.75 -9.92
N ILE A 208 -8.96 7.55 -9.31
CA ILE A 208 -8.48 6.31 -9.92
C ILE A 208 -9.26 6.02 -11.22
N SER A 209 -10.57 6.08 -11.17
CA SER A 209 -11.44 5.80 -12.32
C SER A 209 -11.17 6.74 -13.50
N TYR A 210 -10.92 8.01 -13.22
CA TYR A 210 -10.56 9.01 -14.23
C TYR A 210 -9.21 8.67 -14.89
N ASN A 211 -8.17 8.36 -14.08
CA ASN A 211 -6.83 8.12 -14.61
C ASN A 211 -6.69 6.78 -15.35
N HIS A 212 -7.50 5.77 -15.01
CA HIS A 212 -7.44 4.45 -15.64
C HIS A 212 -8.46 4.22 -16.76
N LYS A 213 -9.22 5.26 -17.17
CA LYS A 213 -10.24 5.20 -18.27
C LYS A 213 -11.14 3.97 -18.14
N LEU A 214 -11.64 3.67 -16.96
CA LEU A 214 -12.58 2.57 -16.77
C LEU A 214 -13.86 2.85 -17.57
N GLU A 215 -14.24 1.92 -18.48
CA GLU A 215 -15.32 2.12 -19.46
C GLU A 215 -16.71 2.25 -18.84
N GLU A 216 -16.93 1.72 -17.64
CA GLU A 216 -18.18 1.85 -16.88
C GLU A 216 -18.02 2.83 -15.71
N ARG A 217 -18.22 4.11 -16.00
CA ARG A 217 -18.20 5.16 -14.97
C ARG A 217 -19.56 5.29 -14.34
N GLU A 218 -19.85 4.55 -13.31
CA GLU A 218 -20.71 5.07 -12.27
C GLU A 218 -19.91 6.12 -11.48
N ILE A 219 -20.04 7.39 -11.87
CA ILE A 219 -19.64 8.48 -10.98
C ILE A 219 -20.55 8.33 -9.78
N LEU A 220 -19.98 7.89 -8.65
CA LEU A 220 -20.69 7.86 -7.37
C LEU A 220 -21.04 9.32 -7.03
N ILE A 221 -22.20 9.77 -7.48
CA ILE A 221 -22.82 11.02 -7.06
C ILE A 221 -23.47 10.74 -5.70
N LEU A 222 -22.62 10.58 -4.69
CA LEU A 222 -23.08 10.74 -3.32
C LEU A 222 -23.08 12.25 -3.08
N GLU A 223 -24.21 12.79 -2.64
CA GLU A 223 -24.27 14.18 -2.16
C GLU A 223 -23.19 14.36 -1.10
N ASP A 224 -22.40 15.42 -1.25
CA ASP A 224 -21.39 15.75 -0.26
C ASP A 224 -22.12 16.04 1.05
N TYR A 225 -21.87 15.25 2.07
CA TYR A 225 -22.32 15.61 3.41
C TYR A 225 -21.70 16.96 3.75
N HIS A 226 -22.50 18.02 3.77
CA HIS A 226 -22.09 19.34 4.19
C HIS A 226 -21.81 19.29 5.70
N LEU A 227 -20.53 19.06 5.99
CA LEU A 227 -20.04 18.90 7.34
C LEU A 227 -19.70 20.26 7.92
N VAL A 228 -19.93 20.40 9.20
CA VAL A 228 -19.30 21.45 10.01
C VAL A 228 -17.82 21.07 10.19
N LEU A 229 -17.06 21.15 9.07
CA LEU A 229 -15.67 20.67 8.95
C LEU A 229 -14.71 21.44 9.87
N GLU A 230 -15.04 22.67 10.24
CA GLU A 230 -14.11 23.60 10.88
C GLU A 230 -13.82 23.28 12.34
N LYS A 231 -14.65 22.50 13.01
CA LYS A 231 -14.53 22.25 14.46
C LYS A 231 -13.89 20.93 14.84
N ASN A 232 -13.91 19.94 13.93
CA ASN A 232 -13.37 18.61 14.22
C ASN A 232 -12.02 18.41 13.55
N PRO A 233 -10.91 18.22 14.30
CA PRO A 233 -9.57 18.07 13.75
C PRO A 233 -9.47 16.90 12.77
N ILE A 234 -10.15 15.76 13.04
CA ILE A 234 -10.12 14.60 12.16
C ILE A 234 -10.87 14.86 10.85
N SER A 235 -12.02 15.52 10.89
CA SER A 235 -12.74 15.91 9.68
C SER A 235 -11.90 16.86 8.83
N ASN A 236 -11.23 17.81 9.46
CA ASN A 236 -10.34 18.75 8.78
C ASN A 236 -9.11 18.04 8.19
N PHE A 237 -8.52 17.07 8.89
CA PHE A 237 -7.47 16.21 8.35
C PHE A 237 -7.91 15.51 7.07
N TYR A 238 -9.02 14.77 7.11
CA TYR A 238 -9.51 14.04 5.94
C TYR A 238 -9.89 14.97 4.78
N ASN A 239 -10.47 16.14 5.06
CA ASN A 239 -10.77 17.14 4.03
C ASN A 239 -9.49 17.64 3.34
N ASN A 240 -8.46 18.03 4.08
CA ASN A 240 -7.18 18.46 3.49
C ASN A 240 -6.52 17.32 2.70
N PHE A 241 -6.52 16.11 3.23
CA PHE A 241 -5.96 14.96 2.53
C PHE A 241 -6.73 14.68 1.23
N MET A 242 -8.06 14.78 1.23
CA MET A 242 -8.91 14.67 0.04
C MET A 242 -8.58 15.74 -1.00
N GLN A 243 -8.51 17.01 -0.59
CA GLN A 243 -8.24 18.13 -1.50
C GLN A 243 -6.89 17.98 -2.22
N SER A 244 -5.93 17.26 -1.62
CA SER A 244 -4.67 16.96 -2.28
C SER A 244 -4.80 16.06 -3.52
N PHE A 245 -5.91 15.34 -3.70
CA PHE A 245 -6.17 14.50 -4.88
C PHE A 245 -7.05 15.19 -5.94
N THR A 246 -7.87 16.17 -5.58
CA THR A 246 -8.93 16.72 -6.46
C THR A 246 -8.46 17.86 -7.34
N THR A 247 -7.29 18.42 -7.15
CA THR A 247 -6.81 19.65 -7.82
C THR A 247 -6.04 19.39 -9.11
N SER A 248 -6.33 18.30 -9.85
CA SER A 248 -5.50 17.84 -11.00
C SER A 248 -5.48 18.74 -12.23
N ASP A 249 -6.47 19.60 -12.43
CA ASP A 249 -6.66 20.31 -13.70
C ASP A 249 -6.06 21.73 -13.76
N ASN A 250 -5.34 22.15 -12.72
CA ASN A 250 -4.74 23.47 -12.63
C ASN A 250 -3.21 23.38 -12.79
N PRO A 251 -2.54 24.21 -13.64
CA PRO A 251 -1.08 24.23 -13.79
C PRO A 251 -0.32 24.50 -12.48
N ASN A 252 -0.95 25.17 -11.50
CA ASN A 252 -0.38 25.36 -10.16
C ASN A 252 -0.79 24.26 -9.17
N SER A 253 -1.27 23.13 -9.67
CA SER A 253 -1.82 22.04 -8.85
C SER A 253 -0.83 21.45 -7.85
N PHE A 254 0.48 21.46 -8.15
CA PHE A 254 1.52 20.94 -7.25
C PHE A 254 1.57 21.74 -5.94
N ASP A 255 1.70 23.05 -5.99
CA ASP A 255 1.80 23.90 -4.79
C ASP A 255 0.54 23.78 -3.93
N ILE A 256 -0.61 23.73 -4.57
CA ILE A 256 -1.91 23.58 -3.90
C ILE A 256 -1.97 22.20 -3.21
N ARG A 257 -1.59 21.11 -3.91
CA ARG A 257 -1.58 19.75 -3.34
C ARG A 257 -0.61 19.63 -2.18
N ILE A 258 0.62 20.14 -2.31
CA ILE A 258 1.62 20.15 -1.23
C ILE A 258 1.13 20.95 -0.03
N LYS A 259 0.46 22.08 -0.24
CA LYS A 259 -0.14 22.88 0.84
C LYS A 259 -1.18 22.05 1.61
N HIS A 260 -2.10 21.38 0.92
CA HIS A 260 -3.10 20.54 1.57
C HIS A 260 -2.47 19.35 2.31
N LEU A 261 -1.44 18.70 1.75
CA LEU A 261 -0.70 17.64 2.42
C LEU A 261 0.01 18.14 3.68
N ASN A 262 0.63 19.32 3.63
CA ASN A 262 1.25 19.93 4.80
C ASN A 262 0.23 20.23 5.90
N ASN A 263 -0.91 20.83 5.55
CA ASN A 263 -1.98 21.09 6.51
C ASN A 263 -2.48 19.79 7.16
N ALA A 264 -2.67 18.73 6.37
CA ALA A 264 -3.06 17.42 6.89
C ALA A 264 -2.01 16.85 7.84
N ILE A 265 -0.71 17.00 7.54
CA ILE A 265 0.39 16.55 8.41
C ILE A 265 0.40 17.34 9.71
N GLU A 266 0.25 18.66 9.67
CA GLU A 266 0.18 19.51 10.87
C GLU A 266 -0.96 19.11 11.81
N ILE A 267 -2.09 18.70 11.25
CA ILE A 267 -3.25 18.23 12.03
C ILE A 267 -2.99 16.84 12.61
N ILE A 268 -2.48 15.89 11.82
CA ILE A 268 -2.36 14.48 12.25
C ILE A 268 -1.21 14.26 13.26
N GLU A 269 -0.13 15.02 13.19
CA GLU A 269 1.05 14.81 14.05
C GLU A 269 0.74 14.92 15.56
N PRO A 270 0.04 15.95 16.08
CA PRO A 270 -0.33 16.01 17.49
C PRO A 270 -1.34 14.92 17.87
N LEU A 271 -2.27 14.55 16.97
CA LEU A 271 -3.26 13.50 17.20
C LEU A 271 -2.60 12.12 17.28
N TYR A 272 -1.68 11.83 16.35
CA TYR A 272 -0.89 10.60 16.36
C TYR A 272 -0.05 10.44 17.63
N LYS A 273 0.54 11.50 18.15
CA LYS A 273 1.32 11.45 19.40
C LYS A 273 0.47 11.03 20.60
N LYS A 274 -0.81 11.41 20.61
CA LYS A 274 -1.78 11.02 21.64
C LYS A 274 -2.34 9.61 21.40
N ASN A 275 -2.58 9.25 20.14
CA ASN A 275 -3.19 7.97 19.76
C ASN A 275 -2.45 7.30 18.60
N LYS A 276 -1.73 6.22 18.91
CA LYS A 276 -0.95 5.45 17.92
C LYS A 276 -1.81 4.69 16.90
N LEU A 277 -3.10 4.51 17.15
CA LEU A 277 -4.03 3.94 16.16
C LEU A 277 -4.20 4.83 14.92
N LEU A 278 -3.85 6.12 15.02
CA LEU A 278 -3.80 7.03 13.88
C LEU A 278 -2.52 6.88 13.03
N GLN A 279 -1.68 5.91 13.34
CA GLN A 279 -0.42 5.66 12.63
C GLN A 279 -0.63 5.41 11.14
N GLU A 280 -1.64 4.64 10.75
CA GLU A 280 -1.93 4.39 9.33
C GLU A 280 -2.33 5.68 8.59
N ALA A 281 -3.18 6.52 9.20
CA ALA A 281 -3.56 7.80 8.61
C ALA A 281 -2.34 8.73 8.42
N ARG A 282 -1.49 8.82 9.43
CA ARG A 282 -0.21 9.53 9.35
C ARG A 282 0.70 8.98 8.26
N PHE A 283 0.82 7.67 8.18
CA PHE A 283 1.62 6.98 7.17
C PHE A 283 1.13 7.32 5.76
N LEU A 284 -0.18 7.24 5.51
CA LEU A 284 -0.78 7.49 4.20
C LEU A 284 -0.57 8.92 3.71
N VAL A 285 -0.71 9.92 4.58
CA VAL A 285 -0.52 11.33 4.18
C VAL A 285 0.95 11.63 3.90
N LEU A 286 1.89 11.09 4.68
CA LEU A 286 3.32 11.24 4.43
C LEU A 286 3.76 10.50 3.16
N MET A 287 3.25 9.30 2.92
CA MET A 287 3.45 8.57 1.67
C MET A 287 2.91 9.36 0.47
N GLY A 288 1.73 9.96 0.61
CA GLY A 288 1.14 10.85 -0.41
C GLY A 288 2.02 12.04 -0.72
N LYS A 289 2.58 12.70 0.31
CA LYS A 289 3.53 13.82 0.13
C LYS A 289 4.82 13.37 -0.56
N GLY A 290 5.41 12.25 -0.13
CA GLY A 290 6.61 11.70 -0.76
C GLY A 290 6.39 11.37 -2.24
N ARG A 291 5.24 10.77 -2.58
CA ARG A 291 4.86 10.50 -3.97
C ARG A 291 4.72 11.78 -4.80
N GLU A 292 4.05 12.79 -4.26
CA GLU A 292 3.81 14.05 -4.95
C GLU A 292 5.12 14.80 -5.23
N LEU A 293 6.01 14.87 -4.24
CA LEU A 293 7.35 15.42 -4.41
C LEU A 293 8.16 14.67 -5.47
N SER A 294 8.16 13.33 -5.41
CA SER A 294 8.87 12.48 -6.38
C SER A 294 8.33 12.62 -7.80
N ALA A 295 7.00 12.81 -7.97
CA ALA A 295 6.39 13.05 -9.27
C ALA A 295 6.80 14.38 -9.89
N ASN A 296 7.11 15.38 -9.07
CA ASN A 296 7.47 16.73 -9.50
C ASN A 296 8.98 17.01 -9.45
N GLY A 297 9.83 16.00 -9.30
CA GLY A 297 11.28 16.13 -9.42
C GLY A 297 12.04 16.42 -8.12
N PHE A 298 11.35 16.55 -6.99
CA PHE A 298 11.94 16.77 -5.66
C PHE A 298 12.30 15.41 -5.03
N PHE A 299 13.21 14.68 -5.68
CA PHE A 299 13.50 13.29 -5.35
C PHE A 299 14.15 13.09 -3.98
N LEU A 300 15.05 13.98 -3.58
CA LEU A 300 15.76 13.89 -2.29
C LEU A 300 14.84 14.20 -1.13
N GLU A 301 14.00 15.23 -1.25
CA GLU A 301 13.00 15.59 -0.24
C GLU A 301 11.95 14.48 -0.10
N ALA A 302 11.56 13.86 -1.22
CA ALA A 302 10.70 12.68 -1.21
C ALA A 302 11.36 11.51 -0.49
N HIS A 303 12.66 11.29 -0.71
CA HIS A 303 13.43 10.23 -0.09
C HIS A 303 13.48 10.39 1.44
N GLU A 304 13.74 11.60 1.94
CA GLU A 304 13.75 11.90 3.37
C GLU A 304 12.42 11.53 4.06
N ILE A 305 11.30 11.86 3.42
CA ILE A 305 9.98 11.52 3.95
C ILE A 305 9.74 10.00 3.90
N LEU A 306 10.05 9.35 2.78
CA LEU A 306 9.82 7.92 2.61
C LEU A 306 10.69 7.08 3.55
N ILE A 307 11.95 7.47 3.78
CA ILE A 307 12.83 6.78 4.75
C ILE A 307 12.34 6.95 6.20
N GLN A 308 11.76 8.11 6.53
CA GLN A 308 11.19 8.37 7.85
C GLN A 308 10.03 7.42 8.17
N ILE A 309 9.19 7.09 7.18
CA ILE A 309 8.02 6.22 7.40
C ILE A 309 8.32 4.73 7.16
N LYS A 310 9.44 4.39 6.53
CA LYS A 310 9.83 2.99 6.24
C LYS A 310 9.74 2.05 7.45
N PRO A 311 10.21 2.40 8.66
CA PRO A 311 10.11 1.53 9.84
C PRO A 311 8.67 1.18 10.24
N HIS A 312 7.69 1.98 9.82
CA HIS A 312 6.28 1.76 10.12
C HIS A 312 5.55 0.95 9.03
N ALA A 313 6.19 0.70 7.88
CA ALA A 313 5.59 -0.03 6.77
C ALA A 313 5.17 -1.46 7.14
N GLU A 314 5.86 -2.08 8.10
CA GLU A 314 5.54 -3.43 8.58
C GLU A 314 4.26 -3.48 9.45
N GLN A 315 3.80 -2.35 9.93
CA GLN A 315 2.67 -2.23 10.87
C GLN A 315 1.35 -1.84 10.17
N ILE A 316 1.39 -1.63 8.86
CA ILE A 316 0.22 -1.27 8.05
C ILE A 316 -0.28 -2.46 7.25
N ASN A 317 -1.50 -2.32 6.69
CA ASN A 317 -2.06 -3.38 5.87
C ASN A 317 -1.20 -3.68 4.64
N ILE A 318 -1.26 -4.92 4.15
CA ILE A 318 -0.40 -5.43 3.06
C ILE A 318 -0.53 -4.63 1.76
N HIS A 319 -1.72 -4.10 1.46
CA HIS A 319 -1.93 -3.29 0.26
C HIS A 319 -1.14 -1.98 0.34
N ASN A 320 -1.29 -1.22 1.43
CA ASN A 320 -0.60 0.05 1.65
C ASN A 320 0.92 -0.15 1.76
N LYS A 321 1.36 -1.25 2.39
CA LYS A 321 2.76 -1.67 2.41
C LYS A 321 3.30 -1.87 1.00
N THR A 322 2.58 -2.58 0.14
CA THR A 322 2.97 -2.82 -1.25
C THR A 322 3.09 -1.50 -2.02
N VAL A 323 2.09 -0.62 -1.92
CA VAL A 323 2.10 0.70 -2.56
C VAL A 323 3.27 1.55 -2.07
N PHE A 324 3.58 1.49 -0.77
CA PHE A 324 4.74 2.19 -0.19
C PHE A 324 6.05 1.72 -0.82
N TYR A 325 6.30 0.41 -0.86
CA TYR A 325 7.55 -0.11 -1.43
C TYR A 325 7.69 0.21 -2.93
N VAL A 326 6.60 0.18 -3.69
CA VAL A 326 6.61 0.62 -5.10
C VAL A 326 7.04 2.09 -5.21
N ASN A 327 6.47 2.97 -4.40
CA ASN A 327 6.85 4.39 -4.39
C ASN A 327 8.30 4.60 -3.91
N TYR A 328 8.72 3.88 -2.86
CA TYR A 328 10.06 3.96 -2.30
C TYR A 328 11.13 3.51 -3.32
N ILE A 329 10.95 2.34 -3.92
CA ILE A 329 11.86 1.80 -4.95
C ILE A 329 11.92 2.74 -6.16
N THR A 330 10.77 3.21 -6.64
CA THR A 330 10.73 4.16 -7.76
C THR A 330 11.47 5.45 -7.43
N ASN A 331 11.34 5.95 -6.22
CA ASN A 331 12.05 7.14 -5.77
C ASN A 331 13.56 6.89 -5.63
N LEU A 332 13.98 5.74 -5.10
CA LEU A 332 15.41 5.35 -5.03
C LEU A 332 16.05 5.35 -6.43
N VAL A 333 15.34 4.80 -7.43
CA VAL A 333 15.79 4.82 -8.83
C VAL A 333 15.98 6.25 -9.33
N LYS A 334 15.04 7.15 -9.02
CA LYS A 334 15.10 8.55 -9.41
C LYS A 334 16.21 9.32 -8.67
N CYS A 335 16.49 8.97 -7.42
CA CYS A 335 17.63 9.46 -6.65
C CYS A 335 18.98 8.90 -7.12
N LYS A 336 18.99 7.99 -8.08
CA LYS A 336 20.18 7.24 -8.54
C LYS A 336 20.79 6.31 -7.48
N PHE A 337 20.01 5.90 -6.46
CA PHE A 337 20.41 4.94 -5.40
C PHE A 337 20.14 3.50 -5.86
N TYR A 338 20.71 3.12 -7.01
CA TYR A 338 20.39 1.88 -7.71
C TYR A 338 20.68 0.60 -6.92
N LYS A 339 21.79 0.59 -6.15
CA LYS A 339 22.16 -0.57 -5.31
C LYS A 339 21.16 -0.78 -4.17
N GLU A 340 20.72 0.30 -3.54
CA GLU A 340 19.71 0.24 -2.48
C GLU A 340 18.36 -0.16 -3.04
N ALA A 341 17.98 0.34 -4.22
CA ALA A 341 16.75 -0.04 -4.90
C ALA A 341 16.73 -1.55 -5.20
N LEU A 342 17.84 -2.13 -5.71
CA LEU A 342 17.96 -3.57 -5.94
C LEU A 342 17.87 -4.36 -4.63
N HIS A 343 18.59 -3.94 -3.60
CA HIS A 343 18.53 -4.58 -2.28
C HIS A 343 17.09 -4.62 -1.73
N THR A 344 16.39 -3.50 -1.81
CA THR A 344 14.98 -3.40 -1.37
C THR A 344 14.07 -4.32 -2.21
N LEU A 345 14.27 -4.36 -3.53
CA LEU A 345 13.51 -5.24 -4.44
C LEU A 345 13.69 -6.73 -4.15
N GLU A 346 14.88 -7.14 -3.73
CA GLU A 346 15.24 -8.54 -3.54
C GLU A 346 14.96 -9.06 -2.14
N ASN A 347 15.07 -8.20 -1.12
CA ASN A 347 15.07 -8.63 0.28
C ASN A 347 13.89 -8.11 1.11
N GLU A 348 13.26 -7.01 0.71
CA GLU A 348 12.25 -6.35 1.54
C GLU A 348 10.86 -6.32 0.89
N PHE A 349 10.79 -6.42 -0.44
CA PHE A 349 9.51 -6.31 -1.14
C PHE A 349 8.69 -7.60 -1.03
N PRO A 350 7.42 -7.52 -0.56
CA PRO A 350 6.53 -8.68 -0.52
C PRO A 350 6.14 -9.10 -1.95
N VAL A 351 6.55 -10.30 -2.36
CA VAL A 351 6.54 -10.81 -3.75
C VAL A 351 5.13 -11.07 -4.33
N GLU A 352 4.07 -11.05 -3.53
CA GLU A 352 2.78 -11.66 -3.89
C GLU A 352 1.85 -10.85 -4.82
N ASN A 353 2.16 -9.61 -5.20
CA ASN A 353 1.20 -8.79 -5.94
C ASN A 353 1.52 -8.71 -7.44
N SER A 354 0.78 -9.48 -8.25
CA SER A 354 0.90 -9.49 -9.72
C SER A 354 0.66 -8.12 -10.37
N LEU A 355 -0.13 -7.24 -9.74
CA LEU A 355 -0.46 -5.91 -10.27
C LEU A 355 0.77 -5.01 -10.46
N TYR A 356 1.74 -5.09 -9.55
CA TYR A 356 2.94 -4.25 -9.60
C TYR A 356 4.16 -4.94 -10.22
N LYS A 357 4.01 -6.20 -10.65
CA LYS A 357 5.10 -7.01 -11.20
C LYS A 357 5.85 -6.30 -12.34
N ASN A 358 5.11 -5.67 -13.24
CA ASN A 358 5.70 -4.97 -14.39
C ASN A 358 6.44 -3.69 -13.99
N MET A 359 5.92 -2.92 -13.01
CA MET A 359 6.60 -1.72 -12.49
C MET A 359 7.90 -2.10 -11.78
N LEU A 360 7.90 -3.16 -11.03
CA LEU A 360 9.08 -3.65 -10.30
C LEU A 360 10.11 -4.24 -11.24
N LEU A 361 9.67 -4.98 -12.27
CA LEU A 361 10.56 -5.43 -13.34
C LEU A 361 11.21 -4.23 -14.03
N TYR A 362 10.43 -3.18 -14.35
CA TYR A 362 10.97 -1.96 -14.94
C TYR A 362 12.01 -1.31 -14.03
N SER A 363 11.72 -1.13 -12.74
CA SER A 363 12.67 -0.55 -11.77
C SER A 363 13.96 -1.36 -11.67
N ARG A 364 13.88 -2.68 -11.66
CA ARG A 364 15.03 -3.59 -11.67
C ARG A 364 15.88 -3.42 -12.92
N LEU A 365 15.24 -3.40 -14.08
CA LEU A 365 15.94 -3.22 -15.36
C LEU A 365 16.65 -1.87 -15.45
N ILE A 366 16.02 -0.80 -14.95
CA ILE A 366 16.67 0.52 -14.88
C ILE A 366 17.88 0.49 -13.95
N CYS A 367 17.80 -0.17 -12.80
CA CYS A 367 18.95 -0.30 -11.91
C CYS A 367 20.12 -1.01 -12.57
N TYR A 368 19.88 -2.18 -13.20
CA TYR A 368 20.93 -2.89 -13.93
C TYR A 368 21.52 -2.07 -15.08
N LEU A 369 20.64 -1.34 -15.79
CA LEU A 369 21.06 -0.45 -16.88
C LEU A 369 22.06 0.61 -16.41
N TYR A 370 21.73 1.33 -15.33
CA TYR A 370 22.58 2.39 -14.81
C TYR A 370 23.85 1.87 -14.14
N LEU A 371 23.79 0.66 -13.57
CA LEU A 371 24.97 -0.04 -13.05
C LEU A 371 25.81 -0.69 -14.16
N ARG A 372 25.35 -0.63 -15.40
CA ARG A 372 25.95 -1.30 -16.57
C ARG A 372 26.15 -2.81 -16.38
N ASP A 373 25.26 -3.41 -15.60
CA ASP A 373 25.24 -4.85 -15.31
C ASP A 373 24.55 -5.61 -16.48
N THR A 374 25.32 -5.81 -17.54
CA THR A 374 24.84 -6.44 -18.77
C THR A 374 24.52 -7.92 -18.58
N GLU A 375 25.18 -8.60 -17.64
CA GLU A 375 24.92 -10.01 -17.33
C GLU A 375 23.51 -10.19 -16.75
N ASN A 376 23.16 -9.42 -15.74
CA ASN A 376 21.82 -9.47 -15.15
C ASN A 376 20.75 -8.90 -16.09
N LEU A 377 21.04 -7.88 -16.89
CA LEU A 377 20.13 -7.41 -17.94
C LEU A 377 19.79 -8.50 -18.93
N ALA A 378 20.78 -9.31 -19.38
CA ALA A 378 20.58 -10.38 -20.36
C ALA A 378 19.51 -11.38 -19.93
N ASN A 379 19.43 -11.70 -18.63
CA ASN A 379 18.45 -12.63 -18.06
C ASN A 379 16.99 -12.19 -18.26
N TYR A 380 16.74 -10.88 -18.38
CA TYR A 380 15.40 -10.32 -18.51
C TYR A 380 15.02 -9.89 -19.92
N ILE A 381 15.98 -9.80 -20.85
CA ILE A 381 15.75 -9.33 -22.23
C ILE A 381 15.01 -10.34 -23.09
N SER A 382 15.08 -11.64 -22.74
CA SER A 382 14.35 -12.73 -23.37
C SER A 382 12.86 -12.79 -22.99
N TYR A 383 12.39 -12.00 -22.01
CA TYR A 383 10.96 -11.92 -21.68
C TYR A 383 10.15 -11.43 -22.88
N ASP A 384 9.01 -12.05 -23.10
CA ASP A 384 8.08 -11.66 -24.17
C ASP A 384 7.50 -10.26 -23.85
N LEU A 385 8.16 -9.25 -24.41
CA LEU A 385 7.85 -7.84 -24.18
C LEU A 385 6.61 -7.39 -24.96
N ASP A 386 6.13 -8.20 -25.91
CA ASP A 386 4.98 -7.85 -26.76
C ASP A 386 3.65 -8.06 -26.01
N ALA A 387 3.64 -8.88 -24.96
CA ALA A 387 2.47 -9.10 -24.11
C ALA A 387 2.18 -7.97 -23.10
N ALA A 388 3.11 -7.05 -22.88
CA ALA A 388 2.91 -5.94 -21.95
C ALA A 388 2.05 -4.83 -22.60
N PRO A 389 1.09 -4.22 -21.85
CA PRO A 389 0.31 -3.11 -22.37
C PRO A 389 1.18 -1.87 -22.62
N PHE A 390 0.72 -0.98 -23.54
CA PHE A 390 1.33 0.34 -23.72
C PHE A 390 1.10 1.21 -22.45
N PRO A 391 2.06 2.04 -21.98
CA PRO A 391 3.39 2.35 -22.55
C PRO A 391 4.52 1.38 -22.13
N GLN A 392 4.23 0.39 -21.28
CA GLN A 392 5.25 -0.49 -20.69
C GLN A 392 6.05 -1.26 -21.76
N ASN A 393 5.37 -1.84 -22.75
CA ASN A 393 5.98 -2.49 -23.87
C ASN A 393 6.99 -1.58 -24.61
N TYR A 394 6.63 -0.32 -24.83
CA TYR A 394 7.49 0.64 -25.52
C TYR A 394 8.78 0.89 -24.72
N VAL A 395 8.65 1.16 -23.42
CA VAL A 395 9.79 1.42 -22.53
C VAL A 395 10.69 0.19 -22.39
N LEU A 396 10.12 -1.01 -22.32
CA LEU A 396 10.90 -2.26 -22.29
C LEU A 396 11.69 -2.48 -23.57
N LYS A 397 11.10 -2.18 -24.74
CA LYS A 397 11.83 -2.23 -26.03
C LYS A 397 12.96 -1.19 -26.08
N MET A 398 12.76 0.00 -25.50
CA MET A 398 13.85 0.97 -25.37
C MET A 398 14.98 0.44 -24.48
N ILE A 399 14.68 -0.13 -23.32
CA ILE A 399 15.69 -0.76 -22.45
C ILE A 399 16.45 -1.87 -23.20
N LYS A 400 15.73 -2.70 -23.95
CA LYS A 400 16.34 -3.73 -24.80
C LYS A 400 17.30 -3.13 -25.83
N SER A 401 16.94 -2.02 -26.45
CA SER A 401 17.85 -1.35 -27.38
C SER A 401 19.10 -0.79 -26.70
N ILE A 402 18.95 -0.27 -25.47
CA ILE A 402 20.09 0.23 -24.67
C ILE A 402 21.02 -0.93 -24.28
N TYR A 403 20.48 -2.09 -23.91
CA TYR A 403 21.28 -3.27 -23.64
C TYR A 403 22.19 -3.64 -24.84
N PHE A 404 21.63 -3.72 -26.05
CA PHE A 404 22.43 -4.01 -27.25
C PHE A 404 23.47 -2.93 -27.51
N TYR A 405 23.16 -1.67 -27.24
CA TYR A 405 24.14 -0.60 -27.29
C TYR A 405 25.29 -0.80 -26.28
N LEU A 406 25.00 -1.23 -25.06
CA LEU A 406 26.00 -1.46 -24.00
C LEU A 406 26.94 -2.65 -24.30
N ILE A 407 26.49 -3.63 -25.10
CA ILE A 407 27.31 -4.76 -25.54
C ILE A 407 27.92 -4.53 -26.92
N ASP A 408 27.94 -3.28 -27.41
CA ASP A 408 28.46 -2.85 -28.69
C ASP A 408 27.78 -3.44 -29.96
N ASP A 409 26.58 -4.05 -29.80
CA ASP A 409 25.71 -4.48 -30.92
C ASP A 409 24.79 -3.32 -31.35
N HIS A 410 25.40 -2.32 -31.96
CA HIS A 410 24.69 -1.08 -32.36
C HIS A 410 23.72 -1.31 -33.53
N GLU A 411 23.92 -2.33 -34.34
CA GLU A 411 23.00 -2.69 -35.45
C GLU A 411 21.67 -3.18 -34.90
N THR A 412 21.69 -4.13 -33.96
CA THR A 412 20.51 -4.64 -33.31
C THR A 412 19.81 -3.50 -32.49
N ALA A 413 20.56 -2.70 -31.77
CA ALA A 413 20.04 -1.53 -31.06
C ALA A 413 19.26 -0.59 -32.00
N LEU A 414 19.84 -0.25 -33.15
CA LEU A 414 19.24 0.62 -34.17
C LEU A 414 18.00 -0.02 -34.80
N SER A 415 18.03 -1.34 -35.07
CA SER A 415 16.89 -2.08 -35.60
C SER A 415 15.67 -2.00 -34.67
N ILE A 416 15.87 -2.20 -33.39
CA ILE A 416 14.79 -2.11 -32.37
C ILE A 416 14.18 -0.70 -32.35
N ILE A 417 15.00 0.35 -32.33
CA ILE A 417 14.51 1.74 -32.32
C ILE A 417 13.77 2.08 -33.63
N ASN A 418 14.24 1.62 -34.78
CA ASN A 418 13.52 1.82 -36.05
C ASN A 418 12.15 1.11 -36.01
N SER A 419 12.06 -0.08 -35.44
CA SER A 419 10.79 -0.77 -35.26
C SER A 419 9.82 0.01 -34.36
N LEU A 420 10.30 0.63 -33.29
CA LEU A 420 9.50 1.49 -32.43
C LEU A 420 9.01 2.76 -33.17
N LEU A 421 9.86 3.38 -33.97
CA LEU A 421 9.52 4.57 -34.75
C LEU A 421 8.51 4.28 -35.89
N SER A 422 8.54 3.05 -36.44
CA SER A 422 7.63 2.61 -37.51
C SER A 422 6.27 2.11 -36.99
N ALA A 423 6.16 1.81 -35.70
CA ALA A 423 4.92 1.31 -35.11
C ALA A 423 3.81 2.37 -35.21
N LYS A 424 2.72 2.02 -35.92
CA LYS A 424 1.51 2.83 -35.96
C LYS A 424 0.71 2.59 -34.68
N SER A 425 0.84 3.46 -33.68
CA SER A 425 -0.03 3.43 -32.52
C SER A 425 -1.02 4.59 -32.58
N SER A 426 -2.28 4.29 -32.34
CA SER A 426 -3.37 5.30 -32.24
C SER A 426 -3.45 5.99 -30.86
N SER A 427 -2.49 5.72 -29.95
CA SER A 427 -2.54 6.31 -28.63
C SER A 427 -1.87 7.70 -28.61
N ASP A 428 -2.56 8.68 -28.00
CA ASP A 428 -2.08 10.05 -27.81
C ASP A 428 -0.72 10.14 -27.12
N ASN A 429 -0.36 9.11 -26.35
CA ASN A 429 0.93 9.06 -25.65
C ASN A 429 2.14 8.78 -26.54
N MET A 430 1.95 8.26 -27.77
CA MET A 430 3.08 8.02 -28.71
C MET A 430 3.80 9.29 -29.11
N GLN A 431 3.10 10.41 -29.22
CA GLN A 431 3.70 11.71 -29.53
C GLN A 431 4.81 12.15 -28.57
N TYR A 432 4.79 11.63 -27.33
CA TYR A 432 5.79 11.97 -26.31
C TYR A 432 7.00 11.02 -26.31
N TYR A 433 6.82 9.75 -26.66
CA TYR A 433 7.91 8.76 -26.70
C TYR A 433 8.70 8.77 -28.01
N GLN A 434 8.08 9.16 -29.11
CA GLN A 434 8.76 9.25 -30.42
C GLN A 434 9.98 10.20 -30.40
N PRO A 435 9.90 11.43 -29.83
CA PRO A 435 11.09 12.30 -29.75
C PRO A 435 12.26 11.67 -29.01
N ILE A 436 11.97 10.96 -27.90
CA ILE A 436 13.03 10.23 -27.15
C ILE A 436 13.68 9.16 -28.04
N SER A 437 12.86 8.38 -28.76
CA SER A 437 13.40 7.36 -29.70
C SER A 437 14.23 7.97 -30.83
N LEU A 438 13.94 9.18 -31.28
CA LEU A 438 14.75 9.88 -32.27
C LEU A 438 16.13 10.26 -31.72
N ILE A 439 16.23 10.62 -30.44
CA ILE A 439 17.52 10.85 -29.78
C ILE A 439 18.34 9.55 -29.75
N TYR A 440 17.72 8.42 -29.36
CA TYR A 440 18.38 7.11 -29.39
C TYR A 440 18.81 6.67 -30.78
N LYS A 441 17.98 6.91 -31.79
CA LYS A 441 18.35 6.64 -33.18
C LYS A 441 19.62 7.40 -33.58
N LYS A 442 19.68 8.70 -33.26
CA LYS A 442 20.86 9.51 -33.53
C LYS A 442 22.08 8.96 -32.77
N LEU A 443 21.94 8.61 -31.50
CA LEU A 443 23.02 8.02 -30.70
C LEU A 443 23.58 6.76 -31.36
N TYR A 444 22.70 5.81 -31.76
CA TYR A 444 23.12 4.52 -32.33
C TYR A 444 23.75 4.67 -33.71
N VAL A 445 23.21 5.54 -34.56
CA VAL A 445 23.82 5.85 -35.87
C VAL A 445 25.22 6.41 -35.71
N LEU A 446 25.43 7.32 -34.76
CA LEU A 446 26.72 7.89 -34.45
C LEU A 446 27.68 6.87 -33.81
N ALA A 447 27.15 5.98 -32.95
CA ALA A 447 27.94 4.90 -32.39
C ALA A 447 28.47 3.93 -33.47
N LEU A 448 27.60 3.50 -34.40
CA LEU A 448 28.02 2.70 -35.56
C LEU A 448 29.12 3.36 -36.39
N LYS A 449 28.95 4.64 -36.70
CA LYS A 449 29.96 5.43 -37.41
C LYS A 449 31.28 5.50 -36.65
N ASN A 450 31.21 5.75 -35.34
CA ASN A 450 32.38 5.98 -34.52
C ASN A 450 33.11 4.69 -34.12
N ASN A 451 32.45 3.53 -34.09
CA ASN A 451 33.09 2.22 -33.96
C ASN A 451 34.04 1.93 -35.14
N LEU A 452 33.66 2.35 -36.33
CA LEU A 452 34.54 2.25 -37.51
C LEU A 452 35.76 3.20 -37.40
N GLN A 453 35.61 4.38 -36.73
CA GLN A 453 36.64 5.42 -36.60
C GLN A 453 37.37 5.38 -35.24
N LYS A 454 36.93 4.55 -34.29
CA LYS A 454 37.44 4.44 -32.90
C LYS A 454 37.48 5.72 -32.09
N LYS A 455 36.78 6.78 -32.49
CA LYS A 455 36.76 8.07 -31.74
C LYS A 455 35.49 8.88 -32.01
N TRP A 456 34.88 9.43 -30.95
CA TRP A 456 33.80 10.40 -31.01
C TRP A 456 34.36 11.79 -31.38
N SER A 457 33.69 12.51 -32.29
CA SER A 457 34.06 13.90 -32.60
C SER A 457 33.18 14.87 -31.81
N ALA A 458 33.73 16.06 -31.53
CA ALA A 458 32.98 17.15 -30.88
C ALA A 458 31.70 17.53 -31.66
N LYS A 459 31.71 17.40 -32.99
CA LYS A 459 30.55 17.63 -33.85
C LYS A 459 29.46 16.57 -33.62
N ASP A 460 29.82 15.29 -33.45
CA ASP A 460 28.87 14.20 -33.23
C ASP A 460 28.16 14.38 -31.87
N VAL A 461 28.91 14.75 -30.82
CA VAL A 461 28.35 14.98 -29.48
C VAL A 461 27.46 16.24 -29.45
N ARG A 462 27.82 17.33 -30.14
CA ARG A 462 26.95 18.49 -30.31
C ARG A 462 25.64 18.14 -30.99
N THR A 463 25.65 17.29 -32.03
CA THR A 463 24.44 16.86 -32.71
C THR A 463 23.46 16.14 -31.77
N LEU A 464 23.98 15.37 -30.80
CA LEU A 464 23.17 14.73 -29.77
C LEU A 464 22.65 15.74 -28.74
N GLN A 465 23.51 16.68 -28.30
CA GLN A 465 23.12 17.74 -27.38
C GLN A 465 22.01 18.62 -27.97
N ASP A 466 22.12 19.05 -29.22
CA ASP A 466 21.08 19.83 -29.90
C ASP A 466 19.75 19.09 -29.92
N ALA A 467 19.77 17.76 -30.09
CA ALA A 467 18.54 16.94 -30.08
C ALA A 467 17.91 16.84 -28.70
N THR A 468 18.72 16.75 -27.63
CA THR A 468 18.22 16.78 -26.25
C THR A 468 17.67 18.14 -25.87
N ASP A 469 18.35 19.23 -26.24
CA ASP A 469 17.91 20.60 -25.99
C ASP A 469 16.59 20.91 -26.71
N GLU A 470 16.43 20.44 -27.95
CA GLU A 470 15.17 20.56 -28.68
C GLU A 470 14.04 19.80 -27.98
N PHE A 471 14.29 18.59 -27.48
CA PHE A 471 13.32 17.82 -26.71
C PHE A 471 12.95 18.55 -25.43
N GLU A 472 13.92 19.04 -24.66
CA GLU A 472 13.67 19.74 -23.40
C GLU A 472 12.85 21.01 -23.54
N LYS A 473 12.97 21.71 -24.67
CA LYS A 473 12.15 22.90 -24.98
C LYS A 473 10.67 22.57 -25.22
N LYS A 474 10.38 21.36 -25.72
CA LYS A 474 9.04 20.96 -26.16
C LYS A 474 8.33 20.02 -25.19
N ALA A 475 9.08 19.24 -24.41
CA ALA A 475 8.54 18.20 -23.52
C ALA A 475 8.00 18.81 -22.22
N SER A 476 6.89 18.25 -21.72
CA SER A 476 6.39 18.56 -20.38
C SER A 476 7.36 18.06 -19.31
N SER A 477 7.23 18.58 -18.07
CA SER A 477 8.06 18.19 -16.95
C SER A 477 8.09 16.68 -16.68
N GLU A 478 6.95 16.01 -16.83
CA GLU A 478 6.83 14.57 -16.61
C GLU A 478 7.70 13.73 -17.56
N PHE A 479 7.76 14.12 -18.85
CA PHE A 479 8.57 13.38 -19.83
C PHE A 479 10.05 13.62 -19.69
N LYS A 480 10.45 14.75 -19.11
CA LYS A 480 11.86 15.03 -18.77
C LYS A 480 12.37 14.16 -17.62
N LEU A 481 11.45 13.56 -16.84
CA LEU A 481 11.76 12.68 -15.71
C LEU A 481 11.68 11.18 -16.05
N VAL A 482 11.41 10.83 -17.31
CA VAL A 482 11.40 9.42 -17.74
C VAL A 482 12.82 8.85 -17.66
N SER A 483 12.99 7.75 -16.93
CA SER A 483 14.31 7.17 -16.64
C SER A 483 15.13 6.83 -17.90
N THR A 484 14.48 6.39 -18.98
CA THR A 484 15.19 6.15 -20.26
C THR A 484 15.69 7.45 -20.88
N TYR A 485 14.91 8.53 -20.82
CA TYR A 485 15.40 9.84 -21.28
C TYR A 485 16.58 10.33 -20.43
N LEU A 486 16.49 10.25 -19.12
CA LEU A 486 17.58 10.61 -18.22
C LEU A 486 18.85 9.82 -18.50
N TRP A 487 18.70 8.51 -18.80
CA TRP A 487 19.85 7.67 -19.15
C TRP A 487 20.57 8.16 -20.41
N VAL A 488 19.85 8.45 -21.50
CA VAL A 488 20.50 8.94 -22.73
C VAL A 488 21.13 10.33 -22.54
N LYS A 489 20.55 11.17 -21.73
CA LYS A 489 21.12 12.45 -21.34
C LYS A 489 22.44 12.26 -20.61
N ASP A 490 22.46 11.41 -19.56
CA ASP A 490 23.67 11.09 -18.78
C ASP A 490 24.76 10.46 -19.72
N GLU A 491 24.39 9.62 -20.67
CA GLU A 491 25.32 9.00 -21.64
C GLU A 491 25.95 10.06 -22.57
N ILE A 492 25.17 11.04 -23.02
CA ILE A 492 25.66 12.15 -23.84
C ILE A 492 26.63 13.03 -23.02
N GLU A 493 26.29 13.37 -21.79
CA GLU A 493 27.15 14.13 -20.90
C GLU A 493 28.48 13.43 -20.60
N GLN A 494 28.46 12.10 -20.41
CA GLN A 494 29.70 11.33 -20.26
C GLN A 494 30.59 11.41 -21.50
N LYS A 495 29.98 11.32 -22.70
CA LYS A 495 30.75 11.45 -23.95
C LYS A 495 31.33 12.84 -24.15
N MET A 496 30.66 13.89 -23.64
CA MET A 496 31.20 15.26 -23.64
C MET A 496 32.45 15.36 -22.76
N LYS A 497 32.43 14.82 -21.55
CA LYS A 497 33.57 14.83 -20.62
C LYS A 497 34.78 14.07 -21.12
N HIS A 498 34.63 13.16 -22.04
CA HIS A 498 35.74 12.40 -22.66
C HIS A 498 36.33 13.11 -23.91
N LEU A 499 35.77 14.24 -24.33
CA LEU A 499 36.29 15.04 -25.43
C LEU A 499 37.27 16.15 -24.96
N ASP A 500 37.15 16.53 -23.69
CA ASP A 500 38.05 17.44 -23.00
C ASP A 500 39.26 16.66 -22.49
#